data_e234514ccce559f5f664d407b36d0a89
#
_entry.id   e234514ccce559f5f664d407b36d0a89
#
_cell.length_a   1.000
_cell.length_b   1.000
_cell.length_c   1.000
_cell.angle_alpha   90.00
_cell.angle_beta   90.00
_cell.angle_gamma   90.00
#
_symmetry.space_group_name_H-M   'P 1'
#
loop_
_entity.id
_entity.type
_entity.pdbx_description
1 polymer ?
#
loop_
_entity_poly.entity_id
_entity_poly.type
_entity_poly.pdbx_seq_one_letter_code
_entity_poly.pdbx_strand_id
1 'polypeptide(L)'
;MSDQETTHRGTCFCGAVEVTARGAPFTMGYCHCHDCRAWSAGPVNAFTLWEPEKVEVTRGEELLGSYDKSGSSDRRFCTRGGGHVLTNHVPGNFVDVYAAILQSVPFQPD
;
A
#
# COMPACT_ATOMS: atom_id res chain seq x y z
N MET A 1 1.94 -26.16 -11.59
CA MET A 1 1.92 -25.89 -10.93
C MET A 1 1.70 -24.80 -10.49
N SER A 2 1.30 -24.63 -9.99
CA SER A 2 0.70 -23.66 -9.60
C SER A 2 1.41 -22.79 -8.77
N ASP A 3 2.57 -22.81 -8.69
CA ASP A 3 3.24 -21.88 -7.93
C ASP A 3 3.46 -20.63 -8.62
N GLN A 4 2.92 -20.42 -9.76
CA GLN A 4 3.04 -19.16 -10.44
C GLN A 4 2.17 -18.14 -9.75
N GLU A 5 2.80 -17.16 -9.18
CA GLU A 5 2.09 -16.07 -8.55
C GLU A 5 1.80 -15.00 -9.57
N THR A 6 0.59 -14.47 -9.54
CA THR A 6 0.25 -13.31 -10.35
C THR A 6 1.07 -12.12 -9.87
N THR A 7 1.62 -11.37 -10.80
CA THR A 7 2.34 -10.16 -10.48
C THR A 7 1.45 -8.95 -10.79
N HIS A 8 1.31 -8.07 -9.82
CA HIS A 8 0.53 -6.86 -9.97
C HIS A 8 1.45 -5.66 -9.90
N ARG A 9 1.24 -4.70 -10.77
CA ARG A 9 2.01 -3.46 -10.77
C ARG A 9 1.06 -2.29 -10.74
N GLY A 10 1.45 -1.27 -10.02
CA GLY A 10 0.70 -0.03 -9.95
C GLY A 10 1.60 1.13 -9.65
N THR A 11 1.09 2.34 -9.79
CA THR A 11 1.89 3.53 -9.54
C THR A 11 1.14 4.48 -8.63
N CYS A 12 1.90 5.42 -8.05
CA CYS A 12 1.30 6.57 -7.39
C CYS A 12 0.58 7.44 -8.41
N PHE A 13 -0.12 8.45 -7.94
CA PHE A 13 -0.96 9.27 -8.80
C PHE A 13 -0.19 9.91 -9.97
N CYS A 14 1.03 10.40 -9.72
CA CYS A 14 1.80 11.04 -10.78
C CYS A 14 2.60 10.05 -11.63
N GLY A 15 2.61 8.77 -11.26
CA GLY A 15 3.30 7.72 -12.00
C GLY A 15 4.77 7.55 -11.69
N ALA A 16 5.34 8.39 -10.81
CA ALA A 16 6.78 8.36 -10.57
C ALA A 16 7.23 7.17 -9.72
N VAL A 17 6.38 6.68 -8.84
CA VAL A 17 6.69 5.55 -7.96
C VAL A 17 5.90 4.34 -8.42
N GLU A 18 6.60 3.23 -8.64
CA GLU A 18 5.93 1.98 -9.02
C GLU A 18 6.08 0.96 -7.92
N VAL A 19 4.98 0.27 -7.63
CA VAL A 19 4.94 -0.81 -6.66
C VAL A 19 4.58 -2.09 -7.41
N THR A 20 5.30 -3.16 -7.09
CA THR A 20 5.03 -4.49 -7.63
C THR A 20 4.70 -5.41 -6.46
N ALA A 21 3.62 -6.16 -6.58
CA ALA A 21 3.22 -7.13 -5.57
C ALA A 21 2.98 -8.47 -6.24
N ARG A 22 3.37 -9.55 -5.53
CA ARG A 22 3.26 -10.91 -6.07
C ARG A 22 2.25 -11.71 -5.25
N GLY A 23 1.39 -12.43 -5.95
CA GLY A 23 0.41 -13.29 -5.32
C GLY A 23 -0.85 -12.54 -4.98
N ALA A 24 -1.30 -12.65 -3.75
CA ALA A 24 -2.53 -12.02 -3.30
C ALA A 24 -2.36 -11.47 -1.88
N PRO A 25 -3.09 -10.42 -1.54
CA PRO A 25 -3.07 -9.95 -0.15
C PRO A 25 -3.75 -10.99 0.74
N PHE A 26 -3.33 -11.04 2.00
CA PHE A 26 -3.96 -11.98 2.92
C PHE A 26 -5.25 -11.44 3.53
N THR A 27 -5.48 -10.14 3.42
CA THR A 27 -6.70 -9.50 3.92
C THR A 27 -6.93 -8.22 3.15
N MET A 28 -8.18 -7.90 2.88
CA MET A 28 -8.59 -6.64 2.27
C MET A 28 -9.80 -6.10 3.01
N GLY A 29 -9.92 -4.80 3.06
CA GLY A 29 -11.07 -4.20 3.73
C GLY A 29 -11.00 -2.69 3.78
N TYR A 30 -11.88 -2.12 4.61
CA TYR A 30 -11.92 -0.69 4.83
C TYR A 30 -11.57 -0.39 6.29
N CYS A 31 -10.66 0.53 6.50
CA CYS A 31 -10.32 0.98 7.84
C CYS A 31 -10.97 2.34 8.08
N HIS A 32 -11.81 2.41 9.13
CA HIS A 32 -12.54 3.62 9.48
C HIS A 32 -11.95 4.34 10.69
N CYS A 33 -10.78 3.94 11.17
CA CYS A 33 -10.22 4.55 12.37
C CYS A 33 -9.88 6.01 12.09
N HIS A 34 -9.76 6.80 13.16
CA HIS A 34 -9.51 8.22 13.04
C HIS A 34 -8.24 8.51 12.22
N ASP A 35 -7.15 7.80 12.52
CA ASP A 35 -5.89 8.04 11.84
C ASP A 35 -5.95 7.67 10.37
N CYS A 36 -6.63 6.58 10.01
CA CYS A 36 -6.75 6.20 8.60
C CYS A 36 -7.58 7.22 7.83
N ARG A 37 -8.66 7.72 8.44
CA ARG A 37 -9.48 8.75 7.79
C ARG A 37 -8.72 10.04 7.63
N ALA A 38 -7.99 10.44 8.67
CA ALA A 38 -7.22 11.69 8.62
C ALA A 38 -6.09 11.60 7.59
N TRP A 39 -5.41 10.46 7.55
CA TRP A 39 -4.32 10.28 6.60
C TRP A 39 -4.82 10.27 5.16
N SER A 40 -5.90 9.56 4.90
CA SER A 40 -6.42 9.46 3.54
C SER A 40 -7.23 10.67 3.12
N ALA A 41 -7.57 11.54 4.07
CA ALA A 41 -8.45 12.69 3.85
C ALA A 41 -9.78 12.22 3.24
N GLY A 42 -10.28 11.10 3.73
CA GLY A 42 -11.50 10.50 3.21
C GLY A 42 -12.23 9.74 4.28
N PRO A 43 -13.42 9.21 3.94
CA PRO A 43 -14.24 8.53 4.93
C PRO A 43 -13.70 7.18 5.38
N VAL A 44 -12.85 6.55 4.56
CA VAL A 44 -12.25 5.27 4.87
C VAL A 44 -10.90 5.17 4.17
N ASN A 45 -10.09 4.20 4.61
CA ASN A 45 -8.93 3.76 3.85
C ASN A 45 -9.22 2.35 3.34
N ALA A 46 -9.16 2.15 2.04
CA ALA A 46 -9.32 0.83 1.44
C ALA A 46 -7.96 0.17 1.40
N PHE A 47 -7.79 -0.88 2.21
CA PHE A 47 -6.48 -1.48 2.40
C PHE A 47 -6.38 -2.87 1.76
N THR A 48 -5.15 -3.21 1.35
CA THR A 48 -4.78 -4.57 0.98
C THR A 48 -3.52 -4.90 1.76
N LEU A 49 -3.60 -5.94 2.60
CA LEU A 49 -2.49 -6.29 3.49
C LEU A 49 -1.70 -7.44 2.91
N TRP A 50 -0.39 -7.26 2.87
CA TRP A 50 0.52 -8.20 2.21
C TRP A 50 1.65 -8.59 3.15
N GLU A 51 2.18 -9.78 2.96
CA GLU A 51 3.45 -10.16 3.55
C GLU A 51 4.53 -9.27 2.92
N PRO A 52 5.47 -8.72 3.70
CA PRO A 52 6.43 -7.75 3.18
C PRO A 52 7.28 -8.26 2.01
N GLU A 53 7.62 -9.54 2.02
CA GLU A 53 8.47 -10.08 0.95
C GLU A 53 7.73 -10.17 -0.39
N LYS A 54 6.43 -9.98 -0.41
CA LYS A 54 5.64 -10.00 -1.63
C LYS A 54 5.55 -8.63 -2.30
N VAL A 55 5.99 -7.57 -1.64
CA VAL A 55 5.82 -6.20 -2.11
C VAL A 55 7.18 -5.56 -2.30
N GLU A 56 7.35 -4.90 -3.44
CA GLU A 56 8.59 -4.21 -3.74
C GLU A 56 8.29 -2.89 -4.42
N VAL A 57 9.02 -1.84 -4.04
CA VAL A 57 8.96 -0.57 -4.77
C VAL A 57 9.97 -0.70 -5.90
N THR A 58 9.46 -0.87 -7.12
CA THR A 58 10.29 -1.21 -8.26
C THR A 58 10.79 -0.01 -9.06
N ARG A 59 10.27 1.19 -8.76
CA ARG A 59 10.74 2.42 -9.38
C ARG A 59 10.39 3.59 -8.48
N GLY A 60 11.30 4.54 -8.36
CA GLY A 60 11.03 5.78 -7.66
C GLY A 60 11.11 5.70 -6.14
N GLU A 61 11.76 4.68 -5.60
CA GLU A 61 11.84 4.54 -4.15
C GLU A 61 12.45 5.77 -3.49
N GLU A 62 13.38 6.42 -4.15
CA GLU A 62 14.02 7.62 -3.60
C GLU A 62 13.06 8.80 -3.49
N LEU A 63 11.89 8.71 -4.14
CA LEU A 63 10.89 9.77 -4.08
C LEU A 63 9.89 9.54 -2.94
N LEU A 64 9.96 8.41 -2.25
CA LEU A 64 9.02 8.14 -1.17
C LEU A 64 9.39 8.92 0.08
N GLY A 65 8.44 9.72 0.55
CA GLY A 65 8.51 10.33 1.86
C GLY A 65 7.89 9.39 2.88
N SER A 66 8.13 9.69 4.14
CA SER A 66 7.72 8.81 5.23
C SER A 66 7.25 9.65 6.40
N TYR A 67 6.13 9.28 6.98
CA TYR A 67 5.66 9.92 8.21
C TYR A 67 5.11 8.86 9.15
N ASP A 68 5.68 8.79 10.34
CA ASP A 68 5.26 7.82 11.34
C ASP A 68 4.82 8.57 12.58
N LYS A 69 3.49 8.70 12.74
CA LYS A 69 2.92 9.44 13.85
C LYS A 69 2.96 8.65 15.15
N SER A 70 2.80 7.33 15.05
CA SER A 70 2.62 6.51 16.25
C SER A 70 3.83 5.66 16.61
N GLY A 71 4.82 5.57 15.73
CA GLY A 71 5.95 4.66 15.91
C GLY A 71 5.67 3.26 15.38
N SER A 72 4.46 2.99 14.91
CA SER A 72 4.09 1.66 14.44
C SER A 72 3.61 1.63 13.00
N SER A 73 3.34 2.78 12.41
CA SER A 73 2.80 2.84 11.05
C SER A 73 3.61 3.84 10.25
N ASP A 74 4.50 3.31 9.42
CA ASP A 74 5.36 4.12 8.57
C ASP A 74 4.61 4.38 7.27
N ARG A 75 4.01 5.56 7.17
CA ARG A 75 3.15 5.92 6.05
C ARG A 75 3.97 6.56 4.95
N ARG A 76 3.88 5.99 3.75
CA ARG A 76 4.73 6.38 2.63
C ARG A 76 3.90 7.06 1.55
N PHE A 77 4.44 8.14 1.02
CA PHE A 77 3.79 8.92 -0.02
C PHE A 77 4.82 9.40 -1.03
N CYS A 78 4.35 9.68 -2.25
CA CYS A 78 5.24 10.20 -3.29
C CYS A 78 5.50 11.68 -3.04
N THR A 79 6.77 12.06 -2.88
CA THR A 79 7.12 13.46 -2.64
C THR A 79 7.00 14.31 -3.89
N ARG A 80 6.92 13.69 -5.06
CA ARG A 80 6.79 14.44 -6.31
C ARG A 80 5.35 14.84 -6.57
N GLY A 81 4.41 13.89 -6.48
CA GLY A 81 3.01 14.17 -6.76
C GLY A 81 2.12 14.24 -5.54
N GLY A 82 2.63 13.85 -4.39
CA GLY A 82 1.87 13.88 -3.13
C GLY A 82 0.92 12.72 -2.92
N GLY A 83 0.83 11.78 -3.85
CA GLY A 83 -0.08 10.66 -3.70
C GLY A 83 0.39 9.67 -2.65
N HIS A 84 -0.55 9.12 -1.88
CA HIS A 84 -0.23 8.13 -0.87
C HIS A 84 -0.02 6.78 -1.54
N VAL A 85 0.91 5.98 -1.03
CA VAL A 85 1.31 4.74 -1.68
C VAL A 85 1.07 3.52 -0.80
N LEU A 86 1.69 3.48 0.36
CA LEU A 86 1.58 2.32 1.24
C LEU A 86 1.94 2.68 2.67
N THR A 87 1.63 1.77 3.59
CA THR A 87 2.01 1.89 4.99
C THR A 87 2.71 0.61 5.42
N ASN A 88 3.90 0.74 6.00
CA ASN A 88 4.58 -0.38 6.63
C ASN A 88 4.16 -0.45 8.08
N HIS A 89 3.57 -1.58 8.48
CA HIS A 89 3.17 -1.79 9.88
C HIS A 89 4.26 -2.60 10.57
N VAL A 90 5.13 -1.90 11.28
CA VAL A 90 6.35 -2.50 11.81
C VAL A 90 6.07 -3.59 12.85
N PRO A 91 5.21 -3.35 13.86
CA PRO A 91 5.00 -4.42 14.86
C PRO A 91 4.33 -5.65 14.28
N GLY A 92 3.45 -5.49 13.30
CA GLY A 92 2.76 -6.62 12.70
C GLY A 92 3.53 -7.26 11.56
N ASN A 93 4.57 -6.60 11.08
CA ASN A 93 5.39 -7.06 9.96
C ASN A 93 4.54 -7.35 8.72
N PHE A 94 3.72 -6.39 8.34
CA PHE A 94 2.95 -6.48 7.10
C PHE A 94 2.86 -5.10 6.45
N VAL A 95 2.48 -5.10 5.17
CA VAL A 95 2.43 -3.88 4.37
C VAL A 95 0.99 -3.69 3.88
N ASP A 96 0.47 -2.48 4.07
CA ASP A 96 -0.81 -2.06 3.49
C ASP A 96 -0.48 -1.31 2.21
N VAL A 97 -0.74 -1.94 1.05
CA VAL A 97 -0.69 -1.22 -0.22
C VAL A 97 -2.11 -0.74 -0.48
N TYR A 98 -2.29 0.55 -0.59
CA TYR A 98 -3.64 1.10 -0.73
C TYR A 98 -4.28 0.55 -1.99
N ALA A 99 -5.56 0.20 -1.89
CA ALA A 99 -6.23 -0.58 -2.93
C ALA A 99 -6.14 0.06 -4.31
N ALA A 100 -6.20 1.38 -4.37
CA ALA A 100 -6.18 2.09 -5.66
C ALA A 100 -4.81 2.08 -6.33
N ILE A 101 -3.75 1.72 -5.60
CA ILE A 101 -2.42 1.62 -6.20
C ILE A 101 -2.32 0.38 -7.08
N LEU A 102 -2.89 -0.73 -6.62
CA LEU A 102 -2.81 -2.00 -7.36
C LEU A 102 -4.19 -2.34 -7.93
N GLN A 103 -4.59 -1.59 -8.95
CA GLN A 103 -5.95 -1.69 -9.45
C GLN A 103 -6.25 -3.02 -10.15
N SER A 104 -5.21 -3.78 -10.52
CA SER A 104 -5.42 -5.10 -11.10
C SER A 104 -5.74 -6.18 -10.06
N VAL A 105 -5.56 -5.88 -8.78
CA VAL A 105 -5.98 -6.79 -7.72
C VAL A 105 -7.47 -6.62 -7.53
N PRO A 106 -8.28 -7.70 -7.68
CA PRO A 106 -9.71 -7.57 -7.44
C PRO A 106 -9.94 -7.23 -5.97
N PHE A 107 -10.49 -6.06 -5.70
CA PHE A 107 -10.71 -5.64 -4.33
C PHE A 107 -11.99 -6.26 -3.80
N GLN A 108 -11.84 -7.14 -2.82
CA GLN A 108 -12.95 -7.86 -2.23
C GLN A 108 -12.86 -7.70 -0.72
N PRO A 109 -13.44 -6.63 -0.17
CA PRO A 109 -13.35 -6.38 1.26
C PRO A 109 -14.11 -7.44 2.05
N ASP A 110 -13.54 -7.82 3.17
CA ASP A 110 -14.16 -8.83 4.05
C ASP A 110 -15.27 -8.26 4.90
#